data_9cac6e1f738156ef232b0c72d4bfc675
#
_entry.id   9cac6e1f738156ef232b0c72d4bfc675
#
_cell.length_a   1.000
_cell.length_b   1.000
_cell.length_c   1.000
_cell.angle_alpha   90.00
_cell.angle_beta   90.00
_cell.angle_gamma   90.00
#
_symmetry.space_group_name_H-M   'P 1'
#
loop_
_entity.id
_entity.type
_entity.pdbx_description
1 polymer ?
#
loop_
_entity_poly.entity_id
_entity_poly.type
_entity_poly.pdbx_seq_one_letter_code
_entity_poly.pdbx_strand_id
1 'polypeptide(L)'
;MCAIHGIFKKDVSLVMNMVAKSHHRGPDGRGTWHDEFVTLGHNLLSIVDEPTESLQPWNHNNLIVVFNGEIYNYKELGAEFELTTNTDTEVIARGVEKYGDAFLDKLDGMFGLAIYFKKEKQLLLARDSNGTKPVYYGFDKQFNICFSSEIKALLEIGFERKLCKPAFSHYQKAGYNSGYLTLFEGIQKLVPGEVRTYDVIESNVINQRNLNNYKYTYHHTHEIRDRVNQAVEQTLMGRRNIGLFLSGGIDSTSILYEMKELGVKPNTFTSEFELIDPKSRLNQDSDLAKGLAERFEVFNNTVKQSQQDYVDALEDTFYALEEPRQGKSFPTY
;
A
#
# COMPACT_ATOMS: atom_id res chain seq x y z
N MET A 1 -4.00 0.62 6.87
CA MET A 1 -2.72 0.56 6.11
C MET A 1 -1.80 1.63 6.66
N CYS A 2 -0.52 1.33 6.81
CA CYS A 2 0.47 2.33 7.24
C CYS A 2 0.62 3.50 6.25
N ALA A 3 1.35 4.53 6.63
CA ALA A 3 1.84 5.56 5.71
C ALA A 3 3.29 5.93 6.04
N ILE A 4 4.07 6.18 4.99
CA ILE A 4 5.44 6.66 5.08
C ILE A 4 5.53 8.09 4.56
N HIS A 5 6.41 8.89 5.18
CA HIS A 5 6.65 10.29 4.83
C HIS A 5 8.13 10.63 4.98
N GLY A 6 8.59 11.61 4.21
CA GLY A 6 9.93 12.13 4.41
C GLY A 6 10.23 13.37 3.58
N ILE A 7 11.23 14.10 4.03
CA ILE A 7 11.76 15.29 3.39
C ILE A 7 13.27 15.37 3.56
N PHE A 8 14.00 15.81 2.52
CA PHE A 8 15.46 15.95 2.53
C PHE A 8 15.89 17.29 3.17
N LYS A 9 15.50 17.48 4.39
CA LYS A 9 15.95 18.52 5.31
C LYS A 9 15.49 18.21 6.72
N LYS A 10 16.05 18.89 7.69
CA LYS A 10 15.56 18.85 9.07
C LYS A 10 14.35 19.76 9.20
N ASP A 11 13.15 19.17 9.16
CA ASP A 11 11.90 19.90 9.39
C ASP A 11 10.82 18.97 9.97
N VAL A 12 10.89 18.79 11.28
CA VAL A 12 9.99 17.91 12.03
C VAL A 12 8.55 18.41 11.94
N SER A 13 8.34 19.72 11.93
CA SER A 13 6.99 20.30 11.89
C SER A 13 6.27 19.96 10.59
N LEU A 14 6.94 20.10 9.44
CA LEU A 14 6.37 19.73 8.14
C LEU A 14 6.03 18.23 8.08
N VAL A 15 6.94 17.35 8.52
CA VAL A 15 6.67 15.90 8.50
C VAL A 15 5.55 15.53 9.47
N MET A 16 5.44 16.20 10.63
CA MET A 16 4.31 15.98 11.54
C MET A 16 2.97 16.40 10.93
N ASN A 17 2.92 17.43 10.07
CA ASN A 17 1.73 17.80 9.33
C ASN A 17 1.34 16.70 8.32
N MET A 18 2.33 16.12 7.60
CA MET A 18 2.11 14.97 6.71
C MET A 18 1.54 13.76 7.47
N VAL A 19 2.14 13.43 8.63
CA VAL A 19 1.70 12.35 9.51
C VAL A 19 0.26 12.61 10.01
N ALA A 20 -0.05 13.83 10.44
CA ALA A 20 -1.39 14.19 10.88
C ALA A 20 -2.43 14.03 9.75
N LYS A 21 -2.07 14.41 8.51
CA LYS A 21 -2.93 14.31 7.33
C LYS A 21 -3.25 12.87 6.94
N SER A 22 -2.35 11.95 7.22
CA SER A 22 -2.48 10.52 6.90
C SER A 22 -2.88 9.64 8.10
N HIS A 23 -3.40 10.24 9.19
CA HIS A 23 -3.80 9.51 10.40
C HIS A 23 -4.79 8.36 10.13
N HIS A 24 -5.73 8.55 9.20
CA HIS A 24 -6.72 7.53 8.80
C HIS A 24 -6.07 6.24 8.29
N ARG A 25 -4.83 6.27 7.79
CA ARG A 25 -4.12 5.07 7.33
C ARG A 25 -3.54 4.25 8.46
N GLY A 26 -3.06 4.91 9.50
CA GLY A 26 -2.41 4.24 10.63
C GLY A 26 -2.75 4.91 11.95
N PRO A 27 -3.91 4.57 12.54
CA PRO A 27 -4.37 5.17 13.79
C PRO A 27 -3.72 4.58 15.06
N ASP A 28 -3.01 3.43 14.94
CA ASP A 28 -2.49 2.70 16.10
C ASP A 28 -1.19 3.30 16.67
N GLY A 29 -0.48 4.08 15.84
CA GLY A 29 0.74 4.74 16.29
C GLY A 29 1.30 5.71 15.26
N ARG A 30 2.22 6.53 15.71
CA ARG A 30 2.95 7.47 14.85
C ARG A 30 4.36 7.67 15.39
N GLY A 31 5.30 7.90 14.47
CA GLY A 31 6.67 8.19 14.82
C GLY A 31 7.33 9.14 13.85
N THR A 32 8.37 9.81 14.33
CA THR A 32 9.26 10.64 13.50
C THR A 32 10.71 10.43 13.91
N TRP A 33 11.60 10.53 12.94
CA TRP A 33 13.04 10.52 13.15
C TRP A 33 13.69 11.58 12.26
N HIS A 34 14.76 12.20 12.70
CA HIS A 34 15.50 13.19 11.90
C HIS A 34 16.99 13.25 12.26
N ASP A 35 17.77 13.70 11.31
CA ASP A 35 19.10 14.28 11.50
C ASP A 35 19.16 15.69 10.86
N GLU A 36 20.35 16.14 10.48
CA GLU A 36 20.53 17.44 9.80
C GLU A 36 20.04 17.43 8.35
N PHE A 37 19.95 16.25 7.72
CA PHE A 37 19.73 16.06 6.29
C PHE A 37 18.36 15.55 5.93
N VAL A 38 17.74 14.74 6.80
CA VAL A 38 16.49 14.06 6.54
C VAL A 38 15.55 14.12 7.74
N THR A 39 14.28 14.27 7.47
CA THR A 39 13.20 13.99 8.44
C THR A 39 12.29 12.93 7.87
N LEU A 40 12.05 11.86 8.62
CA LEU A 40 11.16 10.74 8.27
C LEU A 40 9.97 10.68 9.22
N GLY A 41 8.81 10.26 8.72
CA GLY A 41 7.59 10.08 9.49
C GLY A 41 6.85 8.81 9.11
N HIS A 42 6.08 8.30 10.06
CA HIS A 42 5.32 7.07 9.88
C HIS A 42 3.97 7.12 10.61
N ASN A 43 2.94 6.56 9.98
CA ASN A 43 1.67 6.21 10.61
C ASN A 43 1.53 4.68 10.63
N LEU A 44 1.28 4.12 11.80
CA LEU A 44 1.21 2.67 12.02
C LEU A 44 -0.23 2.17 12.05
N LEU A 45 -0.53 1.16 11.22
CA LEU A 45 -1.61 0.21 11.44
C LEU A 45 -0.96 -1.15 11.79
N SER A 46 -1.04 -1.53 13.05
CA SER A 46 -0.43 -2.77 13.55
C SER A 46 -1.24 -3.98 13.10
N ILE A 47 -0.65 -4.84 12.28
CA ILE A 47 -1.28 -6.07 11.74
C ILE A 47 -0.60 -7.31 12.28
N VAL A 48 0.73 -7.39 12.18
CA VAL A 48 1.50 -8.59 12.53
C VAL A 48 1.81 -8.63 14.02
N ASP A 49 2.28 -7.55 14.61
CA ASP A 49 2.77 -7.50 15.98
C ASP A 49 2.12 -6.40 16.82
N GLU A 50 2.47 -6.30 18.11
CA GLU A 50 1.99 -5.24 18.99
C GLU A 50 2.49 -3.86 18.51
N PRO A 51 1.70 -2.78 18.71
CA PRO A 51 2.10 -1.44 18.25
C PRO A 51 3.47 -0.99 18.76
N THR A 52 3.83 -1.37 19.99
CA THR A 52 5.11 -0.99 20.61
C THR A 52 6.34 -1.60 19.92
N GLU A 53 6.20 -2.77 19.32
CA GLU A 53 7.28 -3.48 18.61
C GLU A 53 7.35 -3.07 17.14
N SER A 54 6.25 -2.58 16.59
CA SER A 54 6.11 -2.21 15.17
C SER A 54 6.31 -0.71 14.90
N LEU A 55 6.65 0.09 15.93
CA LEU A 55 6.83 1.54 15.77
C LEU A 55 7.97 1.86 14.81
N GLN A 56 7.70 2.77 13.88
CA GLN A 56 8.64 3.28 12.91
C GLN A 56 8.68 4.82 12.98
N PRO A 57 9.77 5.47 12.54
CA PRO A 57 10.94 4.96 11.82
C PRO A 57 11.78 3.98 12.64
N TRP A 58 12.10 2.80 12.06
CA TRP A 58 12.92 1.78 12.70
C TRP A 58 14.41 2.09 12.57
N ASN A 59 15.10 2.23 13.70
CA ASN A 59 16.52 2.56 13.74
C ASN A 59 17.36 1.29 13.94
N HIS A 60 18.12 0.90 12.94
CA HIS A 60 19.01 -0.25 13.00
C HIS A 60 20.40 0.14 12.51
N ASN A 61 21.39 0.21 13.42
CA ASN A 61 22.77 0.56 13.11
C ASN A 61 22.90 1.80 12.21
N ASN A 62 23.33 1.62 10.96
CA ASN A 62 23.46 2.69 9.95
C ASN A 62 22.14 3.06 9.27
N LEU A 63 21.07 2.29 9.46
CA LEU A 63 19.83 2.39 8.70
C LEU A 63 18.68 2.98 9.53
N ILE A 64 17.88 3.82 8.86
CA ILE A 64 16.53 4.18 9.34
C ILE A 64 15.54 3.72 8.28
N VAL A 65 14.58 2.91 8.71
CA VAL A 65 13.58 2.29 7.81
C VAL A 65 12.19 2.84 8.13
N VAL A 66 11.45 3.24 7.10
CA VAL A 66 10.00 3.45 7.13
C VAL A 66 9.35 2.62 6.03
N PHE A 67 8.34 1.87 6.41
CA PHE A 67 7.74 0.82 5.60
C PHE A 67 6.22 0.83 5.73
N ASN A 68 5.53 0.81 4.59
CA ASN A 68 4.09 0.64 4.49
C ASN A 68 3.82 -0.60 3.64
N GLY A 69 3.52 -1.72 4.26
CA GLY A 69 3.33 -2.96 3.55
C GLY A 69 3.23 -4.17 4.46
N GLU A 70 3.37 -5.34 3.84
CA GLU A 70 3.47 -6.66 4.46
C GLU A 70 4.42 -7.51 3.62
N ILE A 71 5.42 -8.13 4.25
CA ILE A 71 6.33 -9.08 3.60
C ILE A 71 5.93 -10.49 3.99
N TYR A 72 5.33 -11.21 3.07
CA TYR A 72 4.71 -12.52 3.34
C TYR A 72 5.74 -13.60 3.72
N ASN A 73 6.93 -13.54 3.13
CA ASN A 73 8.02 -14.49 3.42
C ASN A 73 9.01 -14.00 4.49
N TYR A 74 8.63 -13.02 5.34
CA TYR A 74 9.54 -12.44 6.33
C TYR A 74 10.08 -13.45 7.34
N LYS A 75 9.29 -14.47 7.73
CA LYS A 75 9.73 -15.52 8.66
C LYS A 75 10.82 -16.39 8.06
N GLU A 76 10.67 -16.75 6.78
CA GLU A 76 11.68 -17.53 6.04
C GLU A 76 12.97 -16.72 5.90
N LEU A 77 12.87 -15.47 5.41
CA LEU A 77 14.01 -14.58 5.26
C LEU A 77 14.66 -14.23 6.60
N GLY A 78 13.85 -14.11 7.65
CA GLY A 78 14.32 -13.79 9.00
C GLY A 78 15.07 -14.92 9.70
N ALA A 79 14.92 -16.17 9.25
CA ALA A 79 15.54 -17.33 9.88
C ALA A 79 17.08 -17.29 9.88
N GLU A 80 17.68 -16.49 8.99
CA GLU A 80 19.15 -16.29 8.93
C GLU A 80 19.67 -15.17 9.85
N PHE A 81 18.76 -14.45 10.54
CA PHE A 81 19.12 -13.31 11.39
C PHE A 81 18.76 -13.58 12.86
N GLU A 82 19.54 -12.97 13.76
CA GLU A 82 19.19 -12.91 15.18
C GLU A 82 18.20 -11.76 15.38
N LEU A 83 16.89 -12.03 15.19
CA LEU A 83 15.83 -11.02 15.33
C LEU A 83 15.56 -10.70 16.80
N THR A 84 15.25 -9.44 17.08
CA THR A 84 14.82 -8.95 18.40
C THR A 84 13.32 -8.76 18.49
N THR A 85 12.64 -8.69 17.34
CA THR A 85 11.17 -8.60 17.19
C THR A 85 10.68 -9.66 16.21
N ASN A 86 9.36 -9.78 16.06
CA ASN A 86 8.74 -10.61 15.03
C ASN A 86 8.28 -9.78 13.82
N THR A 87 8.86 -8.60 13.61
CA THR A 87 8.42 -7.69 12.55
C THR A 87 9.16 -7.92 11.23
N ASP A 88 8.44 -7.77 10.14
CA ASP A 88 9.00 -7.76 8.79
C ASP A 88 9.93 -6.55 8.55
N THR A 89 9.69 -5.43 9.24
CA THR A 89 10.54 -4.24 9.20
C THR A 89 11.97 -4.53 9.68
N GLU A 90 12.13 -5.32 10.76
CA GLU A 90 13.47 -5.72 11.22
C GLU A 90 14.16 -6.64 10.21
N VAL A 91 13.42 -7.55 9.59
CA VAL A 91 13.96 -8.45 8.55
C VAL A 91 14.45 -7.63 7.34
N ILE A 92 13.71 -6.62 6.91
CA ILE A 92 14.15 -5.70 5.85
C ILE A 92 15.45 -5.00 6.26
N ALA A 93 15.50 -4.43 7.47
CA ALA A 93 16.68 -3.68 7.93
C ALA A 93 17.93 -4.55 7.98
N ARG A 94 17.85 -5.75 8.58
CA ARG A 94 18.98 -6.69 8.67
C ARG A 94 19.38 -7.25 7.32
N GLY A 95 18.42 -7.54 6.46
CA GLY A 95 18.69 -8.03 5.12
C GLY A 95 19.41 -7.00 4.25
N VAL A 96 18.95 -5.74 4.29
CA VAL A 96 19.61 -4.65 3.56
C VAL A 96 20.99 -4.31 4.15
N GLU A 97 21.16 -4.37 5.48
CA GLU A 97 22.47 -4.20 6.09
C GLU A 97 23.48 -5.25 5.60
N LYS A 98 23.04 -6.51 5.47
CA LYS A 98 23.93 -7.61 5.09
C LYS A 98 24.16 -7.72 3.57
N TYR A 99 23.15 -7.49 2.76
CA TYR A 99 23.16 -7.77 1.32
C TYR A 99 22.97 -6.54 0.44
N GLY A 100 22.85 -5.35 1.04
CA GLY A 100 22.54 -4.13 0.32
C GLY A 100 21.12 -4.13 -0.27
N ASP A 101 20.89 -3.27 -1.25
CA ASP A 101 19.59 -3.12 -1.91
C ASP A 101 19.17 -4.35 -2.72
N ALA A 102 20.09 -5.26 -3.07
CA ALA A 102 19.80 -6.54 -3.72
C ALA A 102 18.91 -7.45 -2.86
N PHE A 103 18.87 -7.24 -1.52
CA PHE A 103 17.96 -7.99 -0.64
C PHE A 103 16.49 -7.75 -1.01
N LEU A 104 16.14 -6.58 -1.54
CA LEU A 104 14.77 -6.26 -1.93
C LEU A 104 14.23 -7.19 -3.02
N ASP A 105 15.09 -7.81 -3.82
CA ASP A 105 14.69 -8.77 -4.85
C ASP A 105 14.22 -10.12 -4.27
N LYS A 106 14.48 -10.38 -2.99
CA LYS A 106 14.03 -11.57 -2.27
C LYS A 106 12.67 -11.40 -1.58
N LEU A 107 12.20 -10.16 -1.47
CA LEU A 107 10.96 -9.87 -0.76
C LEU A 107 9.75 -10.33 -1.58
N ASP A 108 8.92 -11.16 -0.96
CA ASP A 108 7.57 -11.50 -1.46
C ASP A 108 6.55 -10.77 -0.60
N GLY A 109 5.86 -9.79 -1.20
CA GLY A 109 4.95 -8.93 -0.45
C GLY A 109 4.49 -7.69 -1.20
N MET A 110 3.78 -6.85 -0.49
CA MET A 110 3.29 -5.57 -0.98
C MET A 110 3.91 -4.44 -0.13
N PHE A 111 4.59 -3.48 -0.76
CA PHE A 111 5.29 -2.44 -0.02
C PHE A 111 5.51 -1.12 -0.74
N GLY A 112 5.49 -0.05 0.07
CA GLY A 112 6.15 1.21 -0.19
C GLY A 112 7.19 1.42 0.92
N LEU A 113 8.45 1.63 0.57
CA LEU A 113 9.58 1.55 1.47
C LEU A 113 10.50 2.76 1.28
N ALA A 114 11.01 3.29 2.39
CA ALA A 114 12.13 4.22 2.38
C ALA A 114 13.19 3.77 3.39
N ILE A 115 14.46 3.74 2.96
CA ILE A 115 15.61 3.38 3.79
C ILE A 115 16.65 4.50 3.69
N TYR A 116 16.97 5.11 4.83
CA TYR A 116 18.01 6.11 4.92
C TYR A 116 19.30 5.50 5.47
N PHE A 117 20.38 5.64 4.73
CA PHE A 117 21.75 5.25 5.07
C PHE A 117 22.46 6.46 5.69
N LYS A 118 22.59 6.47 7.01
CA LYS A 118 23.08 7.64 7.78
C LYS A 118 24.49 8.05 7.44
N LYS A 119 25.40 7.10 7.22
CA LYS A 119 26.83 7.36 6.90
C LYS A 119 27.00 7.85 5.48
N GLU A 120 26.34 7.21 4.54
CA GLU A 120 26.43 7.47 3.10
C GLU A 120 25.64 8.71 2.70
N LYS A 121 24.74 9.21 3.56
CA LYS A 121 23.78 10.27 3.25
C LYS A 121 22.96 9.96 2.00
N GLN A 122 22.50 8.72 1.92
CA GLN A 122 21.68 8.22 0.81
C GLN A 122 20.31 7.79 1.30
N LEU A 123 19.30 8.03 0.50
CA LEU A 123 17.94 7.54 0.76
C LEU A 123 17.44 6.71 -0.42
N LEU A 124 17.09 5.47 -0.14
CA LEU A 124 16.48 4.55 -1.07
C LEU A 124 14.96 4.60 -0.90
N LEU A 125 14.25 4.80 -2.02
CA LEU A 125 12.80 4.61 -2.13
C LEU A 125 12.54 3.37 -2.99
N ALA A 126 11.61 2.50 -2.55
CA ALA A 126 11.22 1.32 -3.30
C ALA A 126 9.71 1.10 -3.27
N ARG A 127 9.19 0.50 -4.35
CA ARG A 127 7.80 0.09 -4.48
C ARG A 127 7.72 -1.36 -4.93
N ASP A 128 6.78 -2.11 -4.38
CA ASP A 128 6.56 -3.52 -4.75
C ASP A 128 6.30 -3.70 -6.25
N SER A 129 6.57 -4.91 -6.76
CA SER A 129 6.53 -5.24 -8.19
C SER A 129 5.16 -5.08 -8.84
N ASN A 130 4.08 -5.20 -8.07
CA ASN A 130 2.72 -4.98 -8.54
C ASN A 130 2.27 -3.51 -8.36
N GLY A 131 3.06 -2.70 -7.61
CA GLY A 131 2.70 -1.34 -7.24
C GLY A 131 1.48 -1.27 -6.32
N THR A 132 1.31 -2.27 -5.47
CA THR A 132 0.15 -2.37 -4.55
C THR A 132 0.15 -1.24 -3.53
N LYS A 133 1.32 -0.90 -2.98
CA LYS A 133 1.45 0.23 -2.06
C LYS A 133 1.99 1.45 -2.80
N PRO A 134 1.34 2.61 -2.66
CA PRO A 134 1.78 3.82 -3.34
C PRO A 134 2.99 4.46 -2.65
N VAL A 135 3.87 5.07 -3.45
CA VAL A 135 4.91 5.99 -3.03
C VAL A 135 4.91 7.17 -4.01
N TYR A 136 4.48 8.33 -3.51
CA TYR A 136 4.50 9.59 -4.25
C TYR A 136 5.71 10.41 -3.84
N TYR A 137 6.28 11.19 -4.75
CA TYR A 137 7.41 12.05 -4.49
C TYR A 137 7.39 13.29 -5.38
N GLY A 138 8.10 14.32 -4.97
CA GLY A 138 8.28 15.56 -5.71
C GLY A 138 9.36 16.41 -5.08
N PHE A 139 9.59 17.60 -5.66
CA PHE A 139 10.57 18.56 -5.16
C PHE A 139 9.86 19.77 -4.58
N ASP A 140 10.22 20.18 -3.37
CA ASP A 140 9.74 21.45 -2.81
C ASP A 140 10.34 22.65 -3.55
N LYS A 141 9.98 23.88 -3.13
CA LYS A 141 10.48 25.12 -3.75
C LYS A 141 11.99 25.35 -3.58
N GLN A 142 12.61 24.62 -2.66
CA GLN A 142 14.07 24.63 -2.43
C GLN A 142 14.77 23.43 -3.09
N PHE A 143 14.06 22.67 -3.94
CA PHE A 143 14.52 21.45 -4.60
C PHE A 143 14.86 20.30 -3.66
N ASN A 144 14.34 20.30 -2.42
CA ASN A 144 14.43 19.13 -1.55
C ASN A 144 13.41 18.08 -1.99
N ILE A 145 13.82 16.82 -1.99
CA ILE A 145 12.90 15.70 -2.27
C ILE A 145 11.99 15.52 -1.08
N CYS A 146 10.69 15.42 -1.38
CA CYS A 146 9.65 15.07 -0.44
C CYS A 146 8.93 13.82 -0.95
N PHE A 147 8.61 12.89 -0.05
CA PHE A 147 7.85 11.69 -0.42
C PHE A 147 6.77 11.35 0.60
N SER A 148 5.75 10.65 0.13
CA SER A 148 4.63 10.20 0.97
C SER A 148 3.89 9.02 0.35
N SER A 149 3.17 8.29 1.18
CA SER A 149 2.19 7.29 0.73
C SER A 149 0.94 7.91 0.10
N GLU A 150 0.68 9.21 0.32
CA GLU A 150 -0.50 9.91 -0.19
C GLU A 150 -0.13 11.30 -0.71
N ILE A 151 -0.80 11.71 -1.82
CA ILE A 151 -0.61 13.02 -2.45
C ILE A 151 -1.05 14.15 -1.50
N LYS A 152 -2.16 13.97 -0.76
CA LYS A 152 -2.69 14.99 0.16
C LYS A 152 -1.69 15.39 1.24
N ALA A 153 -0.80 14.50 1.64
CA ALA A 153 0.26 14.82 2.59
C ALA A 153 1.35 15.72 1.97
N LEU A 154 1.66 15.56 0.67
CA LEU A 154 2.56 16.47 -0.06
C LEU A 154 1.90 17.84 -0.27
N LEU A 155 0.60 17.88 -0.56
CA LEU A 155 -0.13 19.14 -0.69
C LEU A 155 -0.16 19.94 0.62
N GLU A 156 -0.16 19.24 1.78
CA GLU A 156 -0.14 19.88 3.10
C GLU A 156 1.16 20.65 3.37
N ILE A 157 2.27 20.24 2.77
CA ILE A 157 3.58 20.88 2.92
C ILE A 157 3.91 21.89 1.80
N GLY A 158 2.91 22.32 1.03
CA GLY A 158 3.01 23.44 0.09
C GLY A 158 3.21 23.08 -1.37
N PHE A 159 3.02 21.80 -1.76
CA PHE A 159 2.89 21.47 -3.18
C PHE A 159 1.61 22.07 -3.75
N GLU A 160 1.70 22.56 -5.00
CA GLU A 160 0.59 23.26 -5.63
C GLU A 160 -0.49 22.28 -6.14
N ARG A 161 -1.76 22.68 -6.00
CA ARG A 161 -2.90 21.96 -6.58
C ARG A 161 -3.07 22.36 -8.04
N LYS A 162 -2.05 22.10 -8.86
CA LYS A 162 -2.03 22.43 -10.27
C LYS A 162 -2.18 21.17 -11.12
N LEU A 163 -3.09 21.23 -12.12
CA LEU A 163 -3.38 20.09 -12.97
C LEU A 163 -2.22 19.77 -13.91
N CYS A 164 -1.72 18.54 -13.86
CA CYS A 164 -0.79 17.98 -14.83
C CYS A 164 -1.53 17.66 -16.14
N LYS A 165 -1.43 18.54 -17.13
CA LYS A 165 -2.14 18.40 -18.41
C LYS A 165 -1.83 17.08 -19.16
N PRO A 166 -0.57 16.61 -19.24
CA PRO A 166 -0.25 15.32 -19.86
C PRO A 166 -0.96 14.15 -19.19
N ALA A 167 -0.93 14.10 -17.83
CA ALA A 167 -1.62 13.04 -17.08
C ALA A 167 -3.13 13.10 -17.27
N PHE A 168 -3.72 14.30 -17.28
CA PHE A 168 -5.15 14.47 -17.53
C PHE A 168 -5.56 14.02 -18.93
N SER A 169 -4.76 14.38 -19.95
CA SER A 169 -5.01 13.91 -21.33
C SER A 169 -4.94 12.39 -21.45
N HIS A 170 -4.01 11.75 -20.71
CA HIS A 170 -3.92 10.30 -20.67
C HIS A 170 -5.15 9.70 -19.98
N TYR A 171 -5.54 10.24 -18.81
CA TYR A 171 -6.74 9.82 -18.10
C TYR A 171 -8.01 9.90 -18.96
N GLN A 172 -8.20 11.00 -19.71
CA GLN A 172 -9.37 11.14 -20.60
C GLN A 172 -9.46 10.03 -21.66
N LYS A 173 -8.31 9.51 -22.12
CA LYS A 173 -8.26 8.45 -23.13
C LYS A 173 -8.35 7.05 -22.57
N ALA A 174 -7.67 6.79 -21.46
CA ALA A 174 -7.48 5.46 -20.88
C ALA A 174 -8.39 5.16 -19.68
N GLY A 175 -8.98 6.20 -19.05
CA GLY A 175 -9.79 6.05 -17.85
C GLY A 175 -9.01 5.89 -16.55
N TYR A 176 -7.68 5.92 -16.62
CA TYR A 176 -6.77 5.83 -15.48
C TYR A 176 -5.42 6.46 -15.81
N ASN A 177 -4.59 6.73 -14.81
CA ASN A 177 -3.22 7.19 -14.99
C ASN A 177 -2.23 6.05 -14.85
N SER A 178 -1.49 5.75 -15.92
CA SER A 178 -0.36 4.82 -15.91
C SER A 178 0.98 5.56 -15.82
N GLY A 179 2.04 4.81 -15.47
CA GLY A 179 3.39 5.36 -15.37
C GLY A 179 3.60 6.22 -14.12
N TYR A 180 4.55 7.13 -14.19
CA TYR A 180 5.02 7.92 -13.06
C TYR A 180 4.27 9.25 -12.82
N LEU A 181 3.50 9.71 -13.80
CA LEU A 181 2.76 10.97 -13.68
C LEU A 181 1.51 10.81 -12.79
N THR A 182 1.23 11.84 -11.99
CA THR A 182 -0.03 12.02 -11.28
C THR A 182 -0.83 13.15 -11.92
N LEU A 183 -2.08 13.36 -11.51
CA LEU A 183 -2.84 14.54 -11.94
C LEU A 183 -2.32 15.86 -11.37
N PHE A 184 -1.42 15.81 -10.40
CA PHE A 184 -0.83 16.99 -9.77
C PHE A 184 0.53 17.29 -10.41
N GLU A 185 0.68 18.50 -11.00
CA GLU A 185 1.95 18.94 -11.56
C GLU A 185 3.01 19.02 -10.46
N GLY A 186 4.21 18.45 -10.74
CA GLY A 186 5.31 18.41 -9.77
C GLY A 186 5.26 17.23 -8.79
N ILE A 187 4.18 16.45 -8.75
CA ILE A 187 4.09 15.23 -7.95
C ILE A 187 4.12 14.01 -8.88
N GLN A 188 5.05 13.12 -8.62
CA GLN A 188 5.24 11.86 -9.34
C GLN A 188 4.99 10.67 -8.41
N LYS A 189 4.87 9.48 -8.98
CA LYS A 189 4.82 8.21 -8.23
C LYS A 189 5.90 7.26 -8.71
N LEU A 190 6.46 6.47 -7.82
CA LEU A 190 7.27 5.33 -8.22
C LEU A 190 6.42 4.37 -9.05
N VAL A 191 6.95 3.89 -10.16
CA VAL A 191 6.27 2.86 -10.93
C VAL A 191 6.39 1.49 -10.24
N PRO A 192 5.52 0.52 -10.55
CA PRO A 192 5.63 -0.83 -9.99
C PRO A 192 7.03 -1.41 -10.15
N GLY A 193 7.58 -1.95 -9.06
CA GLY A 193 8.92 -2.56 -9.03
C GLY A 193 10.09 -1.58 -8.99
N GLU A 194 9.85 -0.29 -8.96
CA GLU A 194 10.94 0.70 -9.02
C GLU A 194 11.68 0.84 -7.69
N VAL A 195 13.00 0.88 -7.78
CA VAL A 195 13.94 1.22 -6.69
C VAL A 195 14.77 2.41 -7.14
N ARG A 196 14.76 3.48 -6.35
CA ARG A 196 15.59 4.68 -6.57
C ARG A 196 16.40 4.99 -5.34
N THR A 197 17.68 5.27 -5.54
CA THR A 197 18.56 5.78 -4.50
C THR A 197 18.95 7.23 -4.82
N TYR A 198 18.83 8.08 -3.83
CA TYR A 198 19.13 9.49 -3.91
C TYR A 198 20.35 9.82 -3.05
N ASP A 199 21.20 10.71 -3.53
CA ASP A 199 22.07 11.50 -2.67
C ASP A 199 21.22 12.56 -1.98
N VAL A 200 21.25 12.58 -0.65
CA VAL A 200 20.39 13.48 0.14
C VAL A 200 20.91 14.92 0.14
N ILE A 201 22.23 15.10 0.02
CA ILE A 201 22.88 16.42 0.04
C ILE A 201 22.62 17.13 -1.29
N GLU A 202 22.85 16.42 -2.40
CA GLU A 202 22.68 16.98 -3.75
C GLU A 202 21.23 16.89 -4.26
N SER A 203 20.34 16.19 -3.53
CA SER A 203 18.95 15.95 -3.91
C SER A 203 18.79 15.39 -5.33
N ASN A 204 19.70 14.52 -5.77
CA ASN A 204 19.69 13.91 -7.08
C ASN A 204 19.60 12.37 -7.01
N VAL A 205 19.16 11.76 -8.10
CA VAL A 205 19.14 10.29 -8.25
C VAL A 205 20.54 9.81 -8.59
N ILE A 206 21.10 8.92 -7.77
CA ILE A 206 22.40 8.29 -7.99
C ILE A 206 22.30 6.86 -8.50
N ASN A 207 21.19 6.19 -8.25
CA ASN A 207 20.90 4.86 -8.77
C ASN A 207 19.40 4.68 -9.01
N GLN A 208 19.05 3.96 -10.09
CA GLN A 208 17.69 3.57 -10.41
C GLN A 208 17.68 2.18 -11.04
N ARG A 209 16.88 1.28 -10.51
CA ARG A 209 16.68 -0.07 -11.05
C ARG A 209 15.26 -0.56 -10.84
N ASN A 210 14.94 -1.68 -11.45
CA ASN A 210 13.72 -2.41 -11.14
C ASN A 210 14.04 -3.62 -10.25
N LEU A 211 13.08 -4.03 -9.44
CA LEU A 211 13.13 -5.30 -8.69
C LEU A 211 13.20 -6.46 -9.67
N ASN A 212 14.06 -7.42 -9.37
CA ASN A 212 14.26 -8.62 -10.17
C ASN A 212 13.66 -9.87 -9.48
N ASN A 213 12.45 -9.72 -8.92
CA ASN A 213 11.76 -10.80 -8.19
C ASN A 213 10.67 -11.52 -9.05
N TYR A 214 10.45 -11.08 -10.29
CA TYR A 214 9.58 -11.79 -11.23
C TYR A 214 10.36 -12.86 -11.99
N LYS A 215 10.12 -14.13 -11.63
CA LYS A 215 10.50 -15.26 -12.47
C LYS A 215 9.25 -15.73 -13.21
N TYR A 216 9.19 -15.51 -14.51
CA TYR A 216 8.19 -16.16 -15.35
C TYR A 216 8.46 -17.66 -15.37
N THR A 217 7.71 -18.40 -14.56
CA THR A 217 7.69 -19.86 -14.62
C THR A 217 6.41 -20.30 -15.30
N TYR A 218 6.52 -21.13 -16.33
CA TYR A 218 5.33 -21.77 -16.92
C TYR A 218 4.77 -22.76 -15.90
N HIS A 219 3.55 -22.52 -15.44
CA HIS A 219 2.82 -23.44 -14.57
C HIS A 219 1.75 -24.16 -15.41
N HIS A 220 1.55 -25.42 -15.12
CA HIS A 220 0.45 -26.16 -15.71
C HIS A 220 -0.88 -25.75 -15.05
N THR A 221 -1.97 -25.84 -15.81
CA THR A 221 -3.30 -25.44 -15.32
C THR A 221 -3.74 -26.18 -14.05
N HIS A 222 -3.27 -27.41 -13.82
CA HIS A 222 -3.55 -28.19 -12.60
C HIS A 222 -2.85 -27.64 -11.35
N GLU A 223 -1.83 -26.80 -11.50
CA GLU A 223 -1.12 -26.17 -10.39
C GLU A 223 -1.79 -24.86 -9.92
N ILE A 224 -2.75 -24.32 -10.66
CA ILE A 224 -3.38 -23.03 -10.37
C ILE A 224 -4.00 -23.06 -8.96
N ARG A 225 -4.73 -24.13 -8.62
CA ARG A 225 -5.35 -24.25 -7.31
C ARG A 225 -4.33 -24.21 -6.19
N ASP A 226 -3.27 -24.98 -6.31
CA ASP A 226 -2.22 -25.05 -5.27
C ASP A 226 -1.53 -23.69 -5.10
N ARG A 227 -1.35 -22.95 -6.19
CA ARG A 227 -0.82 -21.59 -6.14
C ARG A 227 -1.77 -20.59 -5.49
N VAL A 228 -3.06 -20.69 -5.78
CA VAL A 228 -4.07 -19.84 -5.11
C VAL A 228 -4.14 -20.17 -3.63
N ASN A 229 -4.14 -21.45 -3.26
CA ASN A 229 -4.10 -21.89 -1.86
C ASN A 229 -2.88 -21.33 -1.13
N GLN A 230 -1.67 -21.51 -1.69
CA GLN A 230 -0.42 -20.96 -1.14
C GLN A 230 -0.47 -19.43 -0.98
N ALA A 231 -0.97 -18.71 -1.99
CA ALA A 231 -1.08 -17.26 -1.94
C ALA A 231 -2.07 -16.80 -0.85
N VAL A 232 -3.22 -17.48 -0.71
CA VAL A 232 -4.17 -17.20 0.36
C VAL A 232 -3.54 -17.49 1.72
N GLU A 233 -2.90 -18.65 1.91
CA GLU A 233 -2.24 -19.02 3.17
C GLU A 233 -1.20 -17.97 3.59
N GLN A 234 -0.34 -17.54 2.68
CA GLN A 234 0.70 -16.55 2.94
C GLN A 234 0.13 -15.19 3.36
N THR A 235 -1.05 -14.81 2.83
CA THR A 235 -1.70 -13.53 3.16
C THR A 235 -2.53 -13.59 4.45
N LEU A 236 -2.83 -14.77 5.00
CA LEU A 236 -3.54 -14.96 6.28
C LEU A 236 -2.63 -14.72 7.51
N MET A 237 -1.71 -13.78 7.39
CA MET A 237 -0.81 -13.41 8.46
C MET A 237 -1.42 -12.30 9.34
N GLY A 238 -0.94 -12.23 10.58
CA GLY A 238 -1.34 -11.19 11.52
C GLY A 238 -2.35 -11.65 12.56
N ARG A 239 -2.66 -10.72 13.47
CA ARG A 239 -3.49 -10.94 14.67
C ARG A 239 -4.92 -10.39 14.57
N ARG A 240 -5.20 -9.63 13.52
CA ARG A 240 -6.52 -9.01 13.34
C ARG A 240 -7.51 -9.97 12.70
N ASN A 241 -8.79 -9.76 13.01
CA ASN A 241 -9.86 -10.49 12.35
C ASN A 241 -9.84 -10.23 10.85
N ILE A 242 -10.06 -11.29 10.07
CA ILE A 242 -10.01 -11.25 8.62
C ILE A 242 -11.43 -11.02 8.08
N GLY A 243 -11.57 -10.06 7.19
CA GLY A 243 -12.75 -9.81 6.39
C GLY A 243 -12.51 -10.09 4.91
N LEU A 244 -13.53 -10.50 4.19
CA LEU A 244 -13.48 -10.73 2.74
C LEU A 244 -14.60 -9.96 2.04
N PHE A 245 -14.25 -9.12 1.07
CA PHE A 245 -15.23 -8.57 0.13
C PHE A 245 -15.69 -9.68 -0.81
N LEU A 246 -16.99 -10.04 -0.73
CA LEU A 246 -17.59 -11.13 -1.49
C LEU A 246 -18.55 -10.57 -2.54
N SER A 247 -18.21 -10.73 -3.81
CA SER A 247 -19.04 -10.30 -4.94
C SER A 247 -19.79 -11.45 -5.62
N GLY A 248 -19.53 -12.71 -5.23
CA GLY A 248 -20.04 -13.87 -5.94
C GLY A 248 -19.34 -14.19 -7.25
N GLY A 249 -18.38 -13.34 -7.68
CA GLY A 249 -17.48 -13.62 -8.81
C GLY A 249 -16.47 -14.72 -8.50
N ILE A 250 -15.85 -15.28 -9.55
CA ILE A 250 -14.93 -16.42 -9.43
C ILE A 250 -13.77 -16.13 -8.49
N ASP A 251 -13.19 -14.91 -8.55
CA ASP A 251 -12.00 -14.56 -7.77
C ASP A 251 -12.30 -14.56 -6.26
N SER A 252 -13.32 -13.79 -5.84
CA SER A 252 -13.71 -13.72 -4.42
C SER A 252 -14.21 -15.05 -3.88
N THR A 253 -14.88 -15.84 -4.72
CA THR A 253 -15.35 -17.18 -4.36
C THR A 253 -14.20 -18.17 -4.20
N SER A 254 -13.18 -18.09 -5.05
CA SER A 254 -11.98 -18.93 -4.95
C SER A 254 -11.21 -18.63 -3.65
N ILE A 255 -11.06 -17.35 -3.31
CA ILE A 255 -10.44 -16.94 -2.03
C ILE A 255 -11.25 -17.48 -0.85
N LEU A 256 -12.58 -17.34 -0.84
CA LEU A 256 -13.44 -17.88 0.22
C LEU A 256 -13.31 -19.40 0.36
N TYR A 257 -13.25 -20.10 -0.79
CA TYR A 257 -13.06 -21.55 -0.81
C TYR A 257 -11.74 -21.96 -0.17
N GLU A 258 -10.62 -21.34 -0.57
CA GLU A 258 -9.32 -21.68 -0.02
C GLU A 258 -9.19 -21.27 1.46
N MET A 259 -9.78 -20.16 1.89
CA MET A 259 -9.86 -19.83 3.32
C MET A 259 -10.58 -20.92 4.13
N LYS A 260 -11.67 -21.47 3.60
CA LYS A 260 -12.40 -22.58 4.25
C LYS A 260 -11.53 -23.85 4.33
N GLU A 261 -10.82 -24.23 3.25
CA GLU A 261 -9.91 -25.37 3.23
C GLU A 261 -8.78 -25.21 4.27
N LEU A 262 -8.32 -23.98 4.49
CA LEU A 262 -7.33 -23.61 5.52
C LEU A 262 -7.96 -23.48 6.95
N GLY A 263 -9.25 -23.75 7.11
CA GLY A 263 -9.94 -23.70 8.41
C GLY A 263 -10.29 -22.28 8.88
N VAL A 264 -10.19 -21.27 8.01
CA VAL A 264 -10.47 -19.87 8.32
C VAL A 264 -11.90 -19.53 7.91
N LYS A 265 -12.69 -18.96 8.83
CA LYS A 265 -14.04 -18.45 8.58
C LYS A 265 -14.03 -16.90 8.61
N PRO A 266 -13.92 -16.22 7.46
CA PRO A 266 -13.94 -14.76 7.44
C PRO A 266 -15.34 -14.20 7.66
N ASN A 267 -15.43 -12.96 8.17
CA ASN A 267 -16.64 -12.16 7.97
C ASN A 267 -16.64 -11.68 6.51
N THR A 268 -17.74 -11.92 5.78
CA THR A 268 -17.84 -11.43 4.41
C THR A 268 -18.65 -10.13 4.33
N PHE A 269 -18.35 -9.31 3.33
CA PHE A 269 -18.97 -8.01 3.12
C PHE A 269 -19.39 -7.88 1.66
N THR A 270 -20.61 -7.40 1.43
CA THR A 270 -21.19 -7.24 0.09
C THR A 270 -21.97 -5.94 0.00
N SER A 271 -21.83 -5.22 -1.09
CA SER A 271 -22.64 -4.03 -1.40
C SER A 271 -23.91 -4.41 -2.13
N GLU A 272 -25.02 -3.76 -1.80
CA GLU A 272 -26.32 -3.88 -2.45
C GLU A 272 -26.89 -2.49 -2.69
N PHE A 273 -27.47 -2.26 -3.88
CA PHE A 273 -28.10 -0.99 -4.21
C PHE A 273 -29.59 -1.03 -3.95
N GLU A 274 -30.15 0.06 -3.48
CA GLU A 274 -31.59 0.26 -3.48
C GLU A 274 -32.07 0.47 -4.93
N LEU A 275 -32.80 -0.50 -5.46
CA LEU A 275 -33.22 -0.51 -6.86
C LEU A 275 -34.52 0.28 -7.05
N ILE A 276 -34.51 1.25 -7.97
CA ILE A 276 -35.73 1.91 -8.44
C ILE A 276 -36.45 1.00 -9.45
N ASP A 277 -35.71 0.34 -10.34
CA ASP A 277 -36.26 -0.63 -11.28
C ASP A 277 -35.98 -2.06 -10.76
N PRO A 278 -37.03 -2.81 -10.38
CA PRO A 278 -36.91 -4.20 -9.92
C PRO A 278 -36.28 -5.16 -10.97
N LYS A 279 -36.26 -4.77 -12.24
CA LYS A 279 -35.63 -5.55 -13.31
C LYS A 279 -34.16 -5.27 -13.49
N SER A 280 -33.60 -4.33 -12.73
CA SER A 280 -32.18 -4.03 -12.76
C SER A 280 -31.34 -5.22 -12.30
N ARG A 281 -30.22 -5.45 -12.98
CA ARG A 281 -29.26 -6.51 -12.62
C ARG A 281 -28.14 -6.02 -11.71
N LEU A 282 -28.24 -4.81 -11.17
CA LEU A 282 -27.16 -4.21 -10.35
C LEU A 282 -26.83 -5.02 -9.09
N ASN A 283 -27.81 -5.75 -8.54
CA ASN A 283 -27.62 -6.56 -7.34
C ASN A 283 -27.35 -8.04 -7.62
N GLN A 284 -27.11 -8.45 -8.87
CA GLN A 284 -26.87 -9.85 -9.20
C GLN A 284 -25.66 -10.40 -8.42
N ASP A 285 -24.60 -9.62 -8.26
CA ASP A 285 -23.41 -9.98 -7.48
C ASP A 285 -23.73 -10.17 -5.99
N SER A 286 -24.58 -9.30 -5.44
CA SER A 286 -25.05 -9.40 -4.04
C SER A 286 -25.87 -10.66 -3.80
N ASP A 287 -26.78 -11.01 -4.71
CA ASP A 287 -27.61 -12.21 -4.59
C ASP A 287 -26.74 -13.48 -4.65
N LEU A 288 -25.76 -13.53 -5.54
CA LEU A 288 -24.79 -14.62 -5.62
C LEU A 288 -23.94 -14.72 -4.36
N ALA A 289 -23.46 -13.59 -3.84
CA ALA A 289 -22.66 -13.55 -2.62
C ALA A 289 -23.43 -14.07 -1.39
N LYS A 290 -24.70 -13.70 -1.25
CA LYS A 290 -25.58 -14.20 -0.17
C LYS A 290 -25.71 -15.73 -0.24
N GLY A 291 -26.03 -16.28 -1.42
CA GLY A 291 -26.14 -17.72 -1.61
C GLY A 291 -24.84 -18.48 -1.36
N LEU A 292 -23.71 -17.88 -1.70
CA LEU A 292 -22.40 -18.45 -1.38
C LEU A 292 -22.10 -18.40 0.12
N ALA A 293 -22.37 -17.29 0.80
CA ALA A 293 -22.17 -17.17 2.23
C ALA A 293 -22.99 -18.22 3.02
N GLU A 294 -24.25 -18.46 2.63
CA GLU A 294 -25.08 -19.53 3.19
C GLU A 294 -24.43 -20.90 2.95
N ARG A 295 -24.02 -21.19 1.70
CA ARG A 295 -23.40 -22.48 1.35
C ARG A 295 -22.07 -22.74 2.08
N PHE A 296 -21.30 -21.68 2.32
CA PHE A 296 -20.01 -21.77 3.04
C PHE A 296 -20.15 -21.62 4.55
N GLU A 297 -21.36 -21.36 5.06
CA GLU A 297 -21.67 -21.17 6.49
C GLU A 297 -20.84 -20.04 7.11
N VAL A 298 -20.71 -18.92 6.39
CA VAL A 298 -20.02 -17.70 6.84
C VAL A 298 -21.02 -16.55 6.97
N PHE A 299 -20.72 -15.63 7.89
CA PHE A 299 -21.56 -14.45 8.08
C PHE A 299 -21.31 -13.43 6.96
N ASN A 300 -22.40 -12.97 6.31
CA ASN A 300 -22.32 -11.94 5.26
C ASN A 300 -22.97 -10.64 5.71
N ASN A 301 -22.15 -9.59 5.79
CA ASN A 301 -22.62 -8.22 6.03
C ASN A 301 -23.00 -7.59 4.69
N THR A 302 -24.30 -7.35 4.48
CA THR A 302 -24.77 -6.64 3.31
C THR A 302 -24.99 -5.17 3.64
N VAL A 303 -24.29 -4.28 2.95
CA VAL A 303 -24.44 -2.83 3.06
C VAL A 303 -25.33 -2.35 1.92
N LYS A 304 -26.54 -1.89 2.26
CA LYS A 304 -27.45 -1.29 1.28
C LYS A 304 -27.12 0.18 1.09
N GLN A 305 -27.08 0.59 -0.16
CA GLN A 305 -26.79 1.97 -0.55
C GLN A 305 -27.95 2.53 -1.36
N SER A 306 -28.49 3.65 -0.94
CA SER A 306 -29.43 4.45 -1.72
C SER A 306 -28.69 5.27 -2.79
N GLN A 307 -29.44 5.86 -3.73
CA GLN A 307 -28.85 6.80 -4.68
C GLN A 307 -28.27 8.05 -3.98
N GLN A 308 -28.88 8.48 -2.88
CA GLN A 308 -28.39 9.63 -2.13
C GLN A 308 -27.07 9.31 -1.44
N ASP A 309 -26.96 8.13 -0.79
CA ASP A 309 -25.69 7.69 -0.17
C ASP A 309 -24.56 7.67 -1.19
N TYR A 310 -24.85 7.21 -2.42
CA TYR A 310 -23.86 7.19 -3.49
C TYR A 310 -23.39 8.61 -3.87
N VAL A 311 -24.32 9.56 -4.00
CA VAL A 311 -23.99 10.96 -4.34
C VAL A 311 -23.21 11.62 -3.20
N ASP A 312 -23.65 11.42 -1.95
CA ASP A 312 -23.04 12.01 -0.77
C ASP A 312 -21.61 11.50 -0.54
N ALA A 313 -21.34 10.24 -0.89
CA ALA A 313 -20.00 9.63 -0.77
C ALA A 313 -19.02 10.03 -1.89
N LEU A 314 -19.46 10.73 -2.97
CA LEU A 314 -18.59 11.01 -4.12
C LEU A 314 -17.38 11.87 -3.75
N GLU A 315 -17.58 12.96 -3.01
CA GLU A 315 -16.50 13.87 -2.64
C GLU A 315 -15.44 13.19 -1.78
N ASP A 316 -15.88 12.46 -0.74
CA ASP A 316 -14.99 11.71 0.14
C ASP A 316 -14.26 10.61 -0.61
N THR A 317 -14.92 9.95 -1.56
CA THR A 317 -14.32 8.93 -2.41
C THR A 317 -13.20 9.51 -3.28
N PHE A 318 -13.44 10.64 -3.96
CA PHE A 318 -12.39 11.29 -4.75
C PHE A 318 -11.26 11.82 -3.88
N TYR A 319 -11.55 12.33 -2.70
CA TYR A 319 -10.54 12.76 -1.74
C TYR A 319 -9.68 11.58 -1.25
N ALA A 320 -10.28 10.41 -1.02
CA ALA A 320 -9.58 9.21 -0.60
C ALA A 320 -8.71 8.60 -1.72
N LEU A 321 -9.24 8.55 -2.95
CA LEU A 321 -8.56 7.96 -4.11
C LEU A 321 -7.40 8.81 -4.63
N GLU A 322 -7.48 10.14 -4.50
CA GLU A 322 -6.50 11.15 -4.98
C GLU A 322 -6.26 11.14 -6.50
N GLU A 323 -6.52 10.04 -7.17
CA GLU A 323 -6.47 9.90 -8.63
C GLU A 323 -7.80 9.32 -9.12
N PRO A 324 -8.46 9.96 -10.09
CA PRO A 324 -9.72 9.45 -10.63
C PRO A 324 -9.48 8.16 -11.41
N ARG A 325 -10.47 7.29 -11.36
CA ARG A 325 -10.57 6.07 -12.18
C ARG A 325 -11.95 6.04 -12.83
N GLN A 326 -12.05 5.47 -14.01
CA GLN A 326 -13.35 5.16 -14.58
C GLN A 326 -13.92 3.91 -13.91
N GLY A 327 -15.13 4.02 -13.36
CA GLY A 327 -15.85 2.91 -12.75
C GLY A 327 -17.19 3.36 -12.21
N LYS A 328 -18.18 2.46 -12.22
CA LYS A 328 -19.54 2.76 -11.71
C LYS A 328 -19.67 2.46 -10.20
N SER A 329 -18.67 1.83 -9.60
CA SER A 329 -18.73 1.27 -8.24
C SER A 329 -17.86 2.01 -7.21
N PHE A 330 -17.30 3.19 -7.53
CA PHE A 330 -16.38 3.87 -6.63
C PHE A 330 -16.92 4.17 -5.23
N PRO A 331 -18.12 4.73 -5.06
CA PRO A 331 -18.62 5.03 -3.72
C PRO A 331 -19.11 3.82 -2.94
N THR A 332 -18.93 2.60 -3.47
CA THR A 332 -19.41 1.37 -2.82
C THR A 332 -18.33 0.66 -1.98
N TYR A 333 -17.15 1.26 -1.83
CA TYR A 333 -16.02 0.66 -1.10
C TYR A 333 -15.66 1.41 0.16
#